data_7690586ff3d1eda87ff04304a4ffd397
#
_entry.id   7690586ff3d1eda87ff04304a4ffd397
#
_cell.length_a   1.000
_cell.length_b   1.000
_cell.length_c   1.000
_cell.angle_alpha   90.00
_cell.angle_beta   90.00
_cell.angle_gamma   90.00
#
_symmetry.space_group_name_H-M   'P 1'
#
loop_
_entity.id
_entity.type
_entity.pdbx_description
1 polymer ?
#
loop_
_entity_poly.entity_id
_entity_poly.type
_entity_poly.pdbx_seq_one_letter_code
_entity_poly.pdbx_strand_id
1 'polypeptide(L)'
;MAEAPQQKAAQVLEGALKDAGVEWESPEPGNYVVKLPGTRKLSTTVSLLVGRHSLSLNAFVIRHPDENEPAVHRWLLERNLKLYGVGYAVDRLGDVYVTAKLPLAAVTPDEVDRLLGQVLEAADGAFNTLLELGFASAIRKEYEWRTSRGESTRNLEAFQHLVERSGD
;
A
#
# COMPACT_ATOMS: atom_id res chain seq x y z
N MET A 1 -0.24 -19.18 34.48
CA MET A 1 0.87 -19.14 33.54
C MET A 1 0.73 -17.90 32.63
N ALA A 2 1.82 -17.21 32.40
CA ALA A 2 1.81 -16.06 31.51
C ALA A 2 1.51 -16.49 30.08
N GLU A 3 0.67 -15.75 29.40
CA GLU A 3 0.32 -15.96 28.00
C GLU A 3 1.56 -15.77 27.11
N ALA A 4 1.73 -16.58 26.07
CA ALA A 4 2.84 -16.44 25.15
C ALA A 4 2.74 -15.07 24.43
N PRO A 5 3.87 -14.37 24.23
CA PRO A 5 3.87 -13.04 23.58
C PRO A 5 3.18 -13.03 22.22
N GLN A 6 3.34 -14.08 21.43
CA GLN A 6 2.67 -14.20 20.13
C GLN A 6 1.15 -14.29 20.25
N GLN A 7 0.65 -15.06 21.21
CA GLN A 7 -0.80 -15.20 21.45
C GLN A 7 -1.40 -13.86 21.91
N LYS A 8 -0.71 -13.18 22.81
CA LYS A 8 -1.15 -11.87 23.29
C LYS A 8 -1.19 -10.85 22.15
N ALA A 9 -0.15 -10.79 21.33
CA ALA A 9 -0.10 -9.90 20.17
C ALA A 9 -1.22 -10.21 19.18
N ALA A 10 -1.47 -11.49 18.88
CA ALA A 10 -2.55 -11.91 17.99
C ALA A 10 -3.93 -11.49 18.53
N GLN A 11 -4.18 -11.65 19.82
CA GLN A 11 -5.43 -11.23 20.45
C GLN A 11 -5.64 -9.72 20.38
N VAL A 12 -4.59 -8.94 20.66
CA VAL A 12 -4.62 -7.48 20.55
C VAL A 12 -4.92 -7.07 19.11
N LEU A 13 -4.23 -7.68 18.15
CA LEU A 13 -4.42 -7.40 16.73
C LEU A 13 -5.86 -7.70 16.29
N GLU A 14 -6.39 -8.85 16.60
CA GLU A 14 -7.76 -9.23 16.25
C GLU A 14 -8.79 -8.28 16.85
N GLY A 15 -8.61 -7.91 18.11
CA GLY A 15 -9.47 -6.93 18.78
C GLY A 15 -9.44 -5.58 18.09
N ALA A 16 -8.24 -5.10 17.74
CA ALA A 16 -8.08 -3.82 17.03
C ALA A 16 -8.72 -3.84 15.63
N LEU A 17 -8.61 -4.95 14.89
CA LEU A 17 -9.24 -5.09 13.57
C LEU A 17 -10.76 -5.09 13.66
N LYS A 18 -11.33 -5.76 14.68
CA LYS A 18 -12.77 -5.75 14.92
C LYS A 18 -13.26 -4.35 15.28
N ASP A 19 -12.56 -3.67 16.17
CA ASP A 19 -12.92 -2.32 16.61
C ASP A 19 -12.83 -1.29 15.48
N ALA A 20 -11.86 -1.46 14.57
CA ALA A 20 -11.71 -0.61 13.41
C ALA A 20 -12.80 -0.82 12.36
N GLY A 21 -13.54 -1.92 12.42
CA GLY A 21 -14.60 -2.25 11.46
C GLY A 21 -14.10 -2.53 10.05
N VAL A 22 -12.82 -2.89 9.89
CA VAL A 22 -12.23 -3.22 8.60
C VAL A 22 -12.53 -4.66 8.20
N GLU A 23 -12.55 -4.91 6.90
CA GLU A 23 -12.66 -6.26 6.35
C GLU A 23 -11.34 -7.00 6.55
N TRP A 24 -11.40 -8.15 7.21
CA TRP A 24 -10.19 -8.95 7.45
C TRP A 24 -10.50 -10.43 7.54
N GLU A 25 -9.48 -11.25 7.29
CA GLU A 25 -9.53 -12.70 7.44
C GLU A 25 -8.19 -13.21 7.99
N SER A 26 -8.20 -14.41 8.55
CA SER A 26 -7.00 -15.09 9.01
C SER A 26 -6.89 -16.45 8.29
N PRO A 27 -6.10 -16.53 7.20
CA PRO A 27 -5.92 -17.78 6.46
C PRO A 27 -5.26 -18.88 7.28
N GLU A 28 -4.34 -18.47 8.17
CA GLU A 28 -3.60 -19.36 9.07
C GLU A 28 -3.40 -18.67 10.42
N PRO A 29 -3.19 -19.42 11.51
CA PRO A 29 -2.88 -18.81 12.80
C PRO A 29 -1.69 -17.85 12.72
N GLY A 30 -1.87 -16.61 13.18
CA GLY A 30 -0.85 -15.58 13.15
C GLY A 30 -0.73 -14.83 11.83
N ASN A 31 -1.41 -15.26 10.78
CA ASN A 31 -1.47 -14.58 9.48
C ASN A 31 -2.82 -13.89 9.34
N TYR A 32 -2.79 -12.63 8.91
CA TYR A 32 -3.98 -11.80 8.72
C TYR A 32 -3.91 -11.07 7.39
N VAL A 33 -5.04 -10.97 6.72
CA VAL A 33 -5.19 -10.19 5.49
C VAL A 33 -6.28 -9.16 5.74
N VAL A 34 -5.93 -7.89 5.59
CA VAL A 34 -6.82 -6.76 5.85
C VAL A 34 -7.01 -5.97 4.56
N LYS A 35 -8.25 -5.65 4.25
CA LYS A 35 -8.58 -4.83 3.08
C LYS A 35 -9.02 -3.45 3.53
N LEU A 36 -8.23 -2.44 3.17
CA LEU A 36 -8.50 -1.04 3.51
C LEU A 36 -9.05 -0.31 2.29
N PRO A 37 -10.21 0.37 2.40
CA PRO A 37 -10.74 1.16 1.28
C PRO A 37 -9.86 2.38 1.03
N GLY A 38 -9.62 2.70 -0.24
CA GLY A 38 -8.80 3.84 -0.64
C GLY A 38 -9.61 4.91 -1.38
N THR A 39 -8.98 6.05 -1.64
CA THR A 39 -9.52 7.14 -2.45
C THR A 39 -8.94 7.16 -3.86
N ARG A 40 -7.63 7.02 -4.01
CA ARG A 40 -6.92 6.99 -5.30
C ARG A 40 -6.80 5.59 -5.83
N LYS A 41 -6.48 4.66 -4.95
CA LYS A 41 -6.46 3.23 -5.19
C LYS A 41 -7.76 2.64 -4.63
N LEU A 42 -8.40 1.73 -5.37
CA LEU A 42 -9.70 1.17 -4.97
C LEU A 42 -9.63 0.57 -3.56
N SER A 43 -8.60 -0.20 -3.28
CA SER A 43 -8.34 -0.76 -1.96
C SER A 43 -6.86 -1.08 -1.80
N THR A 44 -6.41 -1.12 -0.54
CA THR A 44 -5.07 -1.58 -0.18
C THR A 44 -5.21 -2.85 0.65
N THR A 45 -4.60 -3.92 0.19
CA THR A 45 -4.55 -5.19 0.91
C THR A 45 -3.29 -5.24 1.75
N VAL A 46 -3.44 -5.38 3.06
CA VAL A 46 -2.35 -5.45 4.01
C VAL A 46 -2.24 -6.87 4.54
N SER A 47 -1.06 -7.45 4.41
CA SER A 47 -0.73 -8.73 5.04
C SER A 47 -0.01 -8.48 6.35
N LEU A 48 -0.47 -9.11 7.42
CA LEU A 48 0.13 -9.00 8.74
C LEU A 48 0.55 -10.40 9.21
N LEU A 49 1.76 -10.49 9.73
CA LEU A 49 2.31 -11.73 10.27
C LEU A 49 2.78 -11.50 11.70
N VAL A 50 2.17 -12.22 12.64
CA VAL A 50 2.63 -12.28 14.03
C VAL A 50 3.71 -13.37 14.09
N GLY A 51 4.96 -12.94 14.02
CA GLY A 51 6.11 -13.82 14.10
C GLY A 51 6.58 -14.05 15.53
N ARG A 52 7.73 -14.69 15.67
CA ARG A 52 8.28 -15.00 16.99
C ARG A 52 8.71 -13.74 17.76
N HIS A 53 9.18 -12.72 17.08
CA HIS A 53 9.76 -11.53 17.70
C HIS A 53 9.04 -10.23 17.31
N SER A 54 8.31 -10.23 16.22
CA SER A 54 7.70 -9.01 15.68
C SER A 54 6.42 -9.28 14.93
N LEU A 55 5.58 -8.24 14.88
CA LEU A 55 4.49 -8.12 13.92
C LEU A 55 5.06 -7.47 12.66
N SER A 56 4.93 -8.12 11.52
CA SER A 56 5.35 -7.61 10.22
C SER A 56 4.13 -7.25 9.37
N LEU A 57 4.19 -6.12 8.68
CA LEU A 57 3.15 -5.66 7.77
C LEU A 57 3.72 -5.48 6.37
N ASN A 58 2.95 -5.88 5.38
CA ASN A 58 3.25 -5.69 3.96
C ASN A 58 1.97 -5.25 3.23
N ALA A 59 2.07 -4.18 2.47
CA ALA A 59 0.98 -3.73 1.60
C ALA A 59 1.50 -3.51 0.18
N PHE A 60 0.94 -4.22 -0.79
CA PHE A 60 1.26 -4.02 -2.20
C PHE A 60 0.76 -2.65 -2.67
N VAL A 61 1.60 -1.91 -3.39
CA VAL A 61 1.26 -0.58 -3.92
C VAL A 61 1.09 -0.64 -5.43
N ILE A 62 2.15 -0.94 -6.16
CA ILE A 62 2.15 -1.08 -7.62
C ILE A 62 3.07 -2.23 -8.03
N ARG A 63 2.80 -2.81 -9.19
CA ARG A 63 3.70 -3.77 -9.83
C ARG A 63 4.95 -3.07 -10.35
N HIS A 64 5.93 -3.84 -10.79
CA HIS A 64 7.15 -3.34 -11.43
C HIS A 64 6.81 -2.27 -12.46
N PRO A 65 7.40 -1.06 -12.36
CA PRO A 65 7.16 0.02 -13.32
C PRO A 65 7.53 -0.38 -14.75
N ASP A 66 6.72 0.05 -15.72
CA ASP A 66 7.01 -0.17 -17.15
C ASP A 66 8.18 0.68 -17.64
N GLU A 67 8.39 1.84 -17.02
CA GLU A 67 9.36 2.84 -17.44
C GLU A 67 9.83 3.67 -16.24
N ASN A 68 10.91 4.42 -16.41
CA ASN A 68 11.47 5.35 -15.43
C ASN A 68 11.73 4.71 -14.03
N GLU A 69 12.14 3.46 -14.00
CA GLU A 69 12.41 2.74 -12.76
C GLU A 69 13.35 3.53 -11.81
N PRO A 70 14.49 4.11 -12.28
CA PRO A 70 15.34 4.91 -11.40
C PRO A 70 14.62 6.11 -10.78
N ALA A 71 13.76 6.79 -11.52
CA ALA A 71 12.98 7.93 -11.01
C ALA A 71 11.96 7.47 -9.96
N VAL A 72 11.32 6.32 -10.18
CA VAL A 72 10.41 5.72 -9.21
C VAL A 72 11.16 5.38 -7.91
N HIS A 73 12.30 4.70 -8.01
CA HIS A 73 13.10 4.34 -6.83
C HIS A 73 13.59 5.57 -6.08
N ARG A 74 14.01 6.61 -6.80
CA ARG A 74 14.44 7.86 -6.17
C ARG A 74 13.31 8.52 -5.40
N TRP A 75 12.13 8.60 -5.99
CA TRP A 75 10.95 9.17 -5.33
C TRP A 75 10.63 8.42 -4.04
N LEU A 76 10.64 7.09 -4.09
CA LEU A 76 10.36 6.23 -2.93
C LEU A 76 11.37 6.46 -1.81
N LEU A 77 12.66 6.50 -2.14
CA LEU A 77 13.72 6.71 -1.15
C LEU A 77 13.66 8.11 -0.53
N GLU A 78 13.41 9.13 -1.33
CA GLU A 78 13.25 10.50 -0.82
C GLU A 78 12.02 10.59 0.09
N ARG A 79 10.94 9.92 -0.27
CA ARG A 79 9.71 9.89 0.52
C ARG A 79 9.90 9.16 1.84
N ASN A 80 10.69 8.09 1.87
CA ASN A 80 11.01 7.34 3.08
C ASN A 80 11.63 8.22 4.17
N LEU A 81 12.35 9.25 3.77
CA LEU A 81 12.96 10.19 4.72
C LEU A 81 11.91 10.92 5.57
N LYS A 82 10.70 11.07 5.05
CA LYS A 82 9.60 11.81 5.68
C LYS A 82 8.56 10.92 6.33
N LEU A 83 8.54 9.62 6.02
CA LEU A 83 7.57 8.68 6.57
C LEU A 83 7.90 8.31 8.01
N TYR A 84 6.88 8.07 8.80
CA TYR A 84 7.00 7.64 10.18
C TYR A 84 6.38 6.26 10.38
N GLY A 85 7.16 5.33 10.90
CA GLY A 85 6.70 3.98 11.25
C GLY A 85 6.55 3.00 10.08
N VAL A 86 6.50 3.48 8.85
CA VAL A 86 6.40 2.68 7.64
C VAL A 86 7.45 3.13 6.62
N GLY A 87 7.72 2.30 5.63
CA GLY A 87 8.63 2.63 4.56
C GLY A 87 8.27 1.91 3.27
N TYR A 88 8.70 2.47 2.16
CA TYR A 88 8.59 1.81 0.87
C TYR A 88 9.72 0.81 0.68
N ALA A 89 9.40 -0.29 0.04
CA ALA A 89 10.36 -1.33 -0.34
C ALA A 89 10.03 -1.86 -1.73
N VAL A 90 11.03 -2.44 -2.36
CA VAL A 90 10.91 -3.09 -3.66
C VAL A 90 11.31 -4.55 -3.49
N ASP A 91 10.51 -5.47 -3.98
CA ASP A 91 10.85 -6.88 -3.92
C ASP A 91 11.75 -7.30 -5.09
N ARG A 92 12.07 -8.58 -5.15
CA ARG A 92 12.93 -9.14 -6.19
C ARG A 92 12.33 -9.00 -7.60
N LEU A 93 11.01 -8.94 -7.71
CA LEU A 93 10.31 -8.75 -8.99
C LEU A 93 10.22 -7.29 -9.41
N GLY A 94 10.62 -6.37 -8.53
CA GLY A 94 10.50 -4.93 -8.78
C GLY A 94 9.17 -4.33 -8.35
N ASP A 95 8.30 -5.11 -7.73
CA ASP A 95 7.02 -4.63 -7.21
C ASP A 95 7.25 -3.77 -5.97
N VAL A 96 6.44 -2.72 -5.82
CA VAL A 96 6.56 -1.75 -4.74
C VAL A 96 5.58 -2.08 -3.62
N TYR A 97 6.10 -2.06 -2.40
CA TYR A 97 5.36 -2.32 -1.16
C TYR A 97 5.54 -1.20 -0.16
N VAL A 98 4.57 -1.08 0.74
CA VAL A 98 4.75 -0.39 2.03
C VAL A 98 4.98 -1.48 3.07
N THR A 99 6.01 -1.31 3.90
CA THR A 99 6.38 -2.29 4.93
C THR A 99 6.50 -1.64 6.29
N ALA A 100 6.26 -2.41 7.34
CA ALA A 100 6.50 -2.01 8.72
C ALA A 100 6.78 -3.25 9.57
N LYS A 101 7.51 -3.04 10.66
CA LYS A 101 7.73 -4.06 11.68
C LYS A 101 7.58 -3.43 13.05
N LEU A 102 6.95 -4.16 13.95
CA LEU A 102 6.71 -3.72 15.31
C LEU A 102 7.11 -4.84 16.27
N PRO A 103 7.95 -4.58 17.28
CA PRO A 103 8.23 -5.58 18.31
C PRO A 103 6.92 -6.06 18.97
N LEU A 104 6.84 -7.34 19.33
CA LEU A 104 5.60 -7.88 19.93
C LEU A 104 5.17 -7.11 21.17
N ALA A 105 6.12 -6.67 21.99
CA ALA A 105 5.84 -5.89 23.19
C ALA A 105 5.18 -4.52 22.90
N ALA A 106 5.34 -4.01 21.68
CA ALA A 106 4.78 -2.73 21.26
C ALA A 106 3.43 -2.87 20.52
N VAL A 107 2.92 -4.08 20.37
CA VAL A 107 1.62 -4.34 19.75
C VAL A 107 0.53 -3.98 20.75
N THR A 108 -0.07 -2.81 20.56
CA THR A 108 -1.21 -2.29 21.32
C THR A 108 -2.32 -1.91 20.34
N PRO A 109 -3.58 -1.79 20.81
CA PRO A 109 -4.66 -1.35 19.93
C PRO A 109 -4.37 -0.02 19.24
N ASP A 110 -3.81 0.96 19.95
CA ASP A 110 -3.48 2.27 19.40
C ASP A 110 -2.39 2.19 18.33
N GLU A 111 -1.35 1.39 18.55
CA GLU A 111 -0.27 1.21 17.59
C GLU A 111 -0.75 0.49 16.32
N VAL A 112 -1.60 -0.52 16.46
CA VAL A 112 -2.17 -1.21 15.29
C VAL A 112 -3.01 -0.23 14.45
N ASP A 113 -3.87 0.54 15.10
CA ASP A 113 -4.71 1.54 14.44
C ASP A 113 -3.85 2.59 13.72
N ARG A 114 -2.84 3.11 14.39
CA ARG A 114 -1.91 4.09 13.84
C ARG A 114 -1.15 3.54 12.63
N LEU A 115 -0.64 2.31 12.71
CA LEU A 115 0.08 1.66 11.61
C LEU A 115 -0.80 1.42 10.39
N LEU A 116 -2.03 0.94 10.59
CA LEU A 116 -2.96 0.74 9.47
C LEU A 116 -3.28 2.06 8.77
N GLY A 117 -3.47 3.14 9.52
CA GLY A 117 -3.67 4.47 8.98
C GLY A 117 -2.48 4.95 8.17
N GLN A 118 -1.27 4.75 8.67
CA GLN A 118 -0.04 5.15 7.97
C GLN A 118 0.24 4.31 6.73
N VAL A 119 -0.02 3.01 6.78
CA VAL A 119 0.08 2.13 5.62
C VAL A 119 -0.89 2.58 4.53
N LEU A 120 -2.13 2.85 4.89
CA LEU A 120 -3.14 3.33 3.95
C LEU A 120 -2.73 4.67 3.32
N GLU A 121 -2.32 5.63 4.14
CA GLU A 121 -1.87 6.94 3.66
C GLU A 121 -0.66 6.81 2.72
N ALA A 122 0.32 6.00 3.07
CA ALA A 122 1.51 5.79 2.24
C ALA A 122 1.18 5.08 0.92
N ALA A 123 0.36 4.04 0.95
CA ALA A 123 0.00 3.27 -0.25
C ALA A 123 -0.95 4.04 -1.16
N ASP A 124 -2.04 4.55 -0.62
CA ASP A 124 -3.05 5.28 -1.39
C ASP A 124 -2.52 6.65 -1.85
N GLY A 125 -1.85 7.37 -0.96
CA GLY A 125 -1.31 8.70 -1.24
C GLY A 125 -0.23 8.73 -2.33
N ALA A 126 0.53 7.67 -2.47
CA ALA A 126 1.60 7.55 -3.48
C ALA A 126 1.09 7.04 -4.83
N PHE A 127 -0.08 6.43 -4.87
CA PHE A 127 -0.55 5.63 -6.01
C PHE A 127 -0.54 6.39 -7.33
N ASN A 128 -1.17 7.55 -7.39
CA ASN A 128 -1.23 8.35 -8.62
C ASN A 128 0.15 8.85 -9.06
N THR A 129 0.99 9.29 -8.12
CA THR A 129 2.35 9.74 -8.44
C THR A 129 3.20 8.61 -9.03
N LEU A 130 3.12 7.42 -8.45
CA LEU A 130 3.87 6.25 -8.94
C LEU A 130 3.37 5.79 -10.31
N LEU A 131 2.06 5.83 -10.56
CA LEU A 131 1.50 5.55 -11.88
C LEU A 131 1.96 6.57 -12.92
N GLU A 132 1.98 7.84 -12.57
CA GLU A 132 2.44 8.92 -13.45
C GLU A 132 3.92 8.74 -13.81
N LEU A 133 4.77 8.41 -12.85
CA LEU A 133 6.20 8.19 -13.07
C LEU A 133 6.49 6.91 -13.87
N GLY A 134 5.86 5.82 -13.50
CA GLY A 134 6.22 4.48 -13.98
C GLY A 134 5.36 3.92 -15.10
N PHE A 135 4.22 4.56 -15.42
CA PHE A 135 3.23 4.04 -16.35
C PHE A 135 2.64 5.11 -17.28
N ALA A 136 3.32 6.23 -17.45
CA ALA A 136 2.80 7.36 -18.23
C ALA A 136 2.42 6.96 -19.67
N SER A 137 3.26 6.15 -20.33
CA SER A 137 3.00 5.67 -21.70
C SER A 137 1.76 4.78 -21.78
N ALA A 138 1.58 3.89 -20.79
CA ALA A 138 0.40 3.04 -20.72
C ALA A 138 -0.88 3.86 -20.49
N ILE A 139 -0.80 4.88 -19.63
CA ILE A 139 -1.92 5.80 -19.37
C ILE A 139 -2.33 6.55 -20.63
N ARG A 140 -1.36 7.07 -21.40
CA ARG A 140 -1.62 7.75 -22.67
C ARG A 140 -2.27 6.83 -23.71
N LYS A 141 -1.80 5.60 -23.82
CA LYS A 141 -2.37 4.59 -24.72
C LYS A 141 -3.81 4.25 -24.32
N GLU A 142 -4.06 4.07 -23.05
CA GLU A 142 -5.42 3.79 -22.54
C GLU A 142 -6.36 4.96 -22.84
N TYR A 143 -5.90 6.19 -22.65
CA TYR A 143 -6.69 7.40 -22.97
C TYR A 143 -7.03 7.46 -24.46
N GLU A 144 -6.04 7.28 -25.34
CA GLU A 144 -6.22 7.28 -26.78
C GLU A 144 -7.21 6.18 -27.22
N TRP A 145 -7.05 5.00 -26.68
CA TRP A 145 -7.91 3.85 -27.01
C TRP A 145 -9.35 4.11 -26.58
N ARG A 146 -9.57 4.59 -25.38
CA ARG A 146 -10.92 4.92 -24.90
C ARG A 146 -11.56 6.05 -25.69
N THR A 147 -10.80 7.10 -25.98
CA THR A 147 -11.26 8.22 -26.79
C THR A 147 -11.66 7.78 -28.21
N SER A 148 -10.85 6.93 -28.84
CA SER A 148 -11.14 6.42 -30.20
C SER A 148 -12.40 5.57 -30.25
N ARG A 149 -12.78 4.92 -29.16
CA ARG A 149 -13.98 4.07 -29.04
C ARG A 149 -15.18 4.80 -28.45
N GLY A 150 -15.05 6.08 -28.12
CA GLY A 150 -16.11 6.84 -27.46
C GLY A 150 -16.39 6.41 -26.04
N GLU A 151 -15.45 5.71 -25.39
CA GLU A 151 -15.58 5.27 -24.00
C GLU A 151 -15.21 6.36 -23.01
N SER A 152 -15.73 6.27 -21.79
CA SER A 152 -15.45 7.22 -20.73
C SER A 152 -13.98 7.20 -20.33
N THR A 153 -13.38 8.41 -20.15
CA THR A 153 -12.02 8.61 -19.64
C THR A 153 -12.03 9.09 -18.18
N ARG A 154 -13.18 8.97 -17.50
CA ARG A 154 -13.35 9.47 -16.13
C ARG A 154 -12.34 8.86 -15.16
N ASN A 155 -12.00 7.59 -15.32
CA ASN A 155 -11.00 6.90 -14.51
C ASN A 155 -9.57 7.43 -14.71
N LEU A 156 -9.32 8.24 -15.74
CA LEU A 156 -8.02 8.83 -16.07
C LEU A 156 -7.95 10.34 -15.78
N GLU A 157 -8.96 10.92 -15.15
CA GLU A 157 -9.00 12.36 -14.84
C GLU A 157 -7.76 12.85 -14.07
N ALA A 158 -7.27 12.07 -13.13
CA ALA A 158 -6.07 12.39 -12.35
C ALA A 158 -4.81 12.55 -13.21
N PHE A 159 -4.82 12.03 -14.45
CA PHE A 159 -3.69 12.02 -15.36
C PHE A 159 -3.91 12.88 -16.60
N GLN A 160 -4.92 13.75 -16.60
CA GLN A 160 -5.26 14.63 -17.73
C GLN A 160 -4.05 15.42 -18.25
N HIS A 161 -3.21 15.92 -17.35
CA HIS A 161 -2.02 16.69 -17.68
C HIS A 161 -0.96 15.89 -18.49
N LEU A 162 -0.94 14.56 -18.38
CA LEU A 162 -0.03 13.71 -19.15
C LEU A 162 -0.44 13.63 -20.62
N VAL A 163 -1.74 13.76 -20.89
CA VAL A 163 -2.30 13.71 -22.24
C VAL A 163 -2.14 15.05 -22.94
N GLU A 164 -2.38 16.16 -22.24
CA GLU A 164 -2.29 17.53 -22.76
C GLU A 164 -0.89 17.89 -23.24
N ARG A 165 0.17 17.39 -22.58
CA ARG A 165 1.57 17.63 -22.95
C ARG A 165 2.02 16.92 -24.23
N SER A 166 1.23 15.98 -24.74
CA SER A 166 1.57 15.23 -25.96
C SER A 166 1.07 15.91 -27.24
N GLY A 167 0.43 17.06 -27.12
CA GLY A 167 -0.15 17.82 -28.24
C GLY A 167 0.65 19.04 -28.70
N ASP A 168 1.86 19.28 -28.13
CA ASP A 168 2.77 20.37 -28.56
C ASP A 168 3.91 19.84 -29.44
#